data_fd7ead7445b2a45693d302891d5a63c9
#
_entry.id   fd7ead7445b2a45693d302891d5a63c9
#
_cell.length_a   1.000
_cell.length_b   1.000
_cell.length_c   1.000
_cell.angle_alpha   90.00
_cell.angle_beta   90.00
_cell.angle_gamma   90.00
#
_symmetry.space_group_name_H-M   'P 1'
#
loop_
_entity.id
_entity.type
_entity.pdbx_description
1 polymer ?
#
loop_
_entity_poly.entity_id
_entity_poly.type
_entity_poly.pdbx_seq_one_letter_code
_entity_poly.pdbx_strand_id
1 'polypeptide(L)'
;MKSTRLFASLAVVAAAGLALAGCAQSSSAASASDGADKKLTVFLSADTNIQDLWQKTLIPAFEKDNPGYTVSVDFDLHGLHDQQTVAKLTAATLQKKDPGYDLVDAGFVSQVAASGLLTKVSDSTVPGLKDVPADLVKAGGNGGIPYRGSSVVLAYDTKTVPTPPKTLDDLLAWIKANPGKFTYNSPDTGGSGQSFVTTVLDQNVSAADRTKLVTGTDPSVETSWDKGFATLAGLNPYVYQKGVYPNGNNQVLDLLSSGQISMAPVWSDQFVTGHKNGQIPANIAYTQISDPSLTGGASYLGIPSASPRQQGAEKLASWLLSPAAQTLISDSISGYPVISLDKLPASVQTLFKDADIAHLRPGYFATVASDMNKAWAQKVPGK
;
A
#
# COMPACT_ATOMS: atom_id res chain seq x y z
N MET A 1 -59.32 12.89 -45.64
CA MET A 1 -60.49 13.75 -45.29
C MET A 1 -60.05 14.77 -44.25
N LYS A 2 -60.19 16.04 -44.64
CA LYS A 2 -60.43 17.27 -43.84
C LYS A 2 -59.41 17.60 -42.77
N SER A 3 -58.57 18.56 -42.97
CA SER A 3 -58.72 20.05 -43.11
C SER A 3 -58.62 20.78 -41.76
N THR A 4 -57.58 21.60 -41.66
CA THR A 4 -57.55 23.10 -41.61
C THR A 4 -57.82 23.67 -40.22
N ARG A 5 -57.12 24.66 -39.67
CA ARG A 5 -56.62 25.99 -40.02
C ARG A 5 -55.83 26.56 -38.83
N LEU A 6 -54.70 27.13 -38.98
CA LEU A 6 -54.36 28.56 -39.02
C LEU A 6 -55.11 29.48 -38.05
N PHE A 7 -54.35 30.19 -37.19
CA PHE A 7 -54.45 31.64 -37.05
C PHE A 7 -53.17 32.22 -36.39
N ALA A 8 -52.61 33.19 -37.09
CA ALA A 8 -51.53 34.08 -36.62
C ALA A 8 -52.19 35.31 -36.01
N SER A 9 -51.52 35.94 -35.06
CA SER A 9 -51.76 37.35 -34.72
C SER A 9 -50.47 38.00 -34.21
N LEU A 10 -50.01 38.93 -34.99
CA LEU A 10 -49.00 39.97 -34.69
C LEU A 10 -49.55 41.00 -33.70
N ALA A 11 -48.77 41.50 -32.79
CA ALA A 11 -48.89 42.84 -32.26
C ALA A 11 -47.50 43.39 -31.83
N VAL A 12 -47.25 44.59 -32.28
CA VAL A 12 -46.02 45.38 -32.28
C VAL A 12 -46.12 46.50 -31.23
N VAL A 13 -44.93 47.06 -30.81
CA VAL A 13 -44.65 48.40 -30.21
C VAL A 13 -44.69 48.44 -28.64
N ALA A 14 -43.74 48.99 -27.92
CA ALA A 14 -42.92 50.19 -28.14
C ALA A 14 -41.68 50.20 -27.23
N ALA A 15 -40.66 50.92 -27.67
CA ALA A 15 -39.45 51.28 -26.97
C ALA A 15 -39.71 52.37 -25.88
N ALA A 16 -39.02 52.26 -24.74
CA ALA A 16 -38.65 53.37 -23.92
C ALA A 16 -37.33 53.08 -23.21
N GLY A 17 -36.30 53.83 -23.57
CA GLY A 17 -35.01 53.80 -22.95
C GLY A 17 -35.00 54.53 -21.63
N LEU A 18 -34.27 53.97 -20.66
CA LEU A 18 -33.78 54.68 -19.50
C LEU A 18 -32.39 54.15 -19.18
N ALA A 19 -31.39 54.98 -19.43
CA ALA A 19 -30.02 54.80 -18.98
C ALA A 19 -29.98 55.03 -17.49
N LEU A 20 -29.59 54.03 -16.71
CA LEU A 20 -29.15 54.18 -15.34
C LEU A 20 -27.74 53.57 -15.23
N ALA A 21 -26.78 54.45 -15.06
CA ALA A 21 -25.45 54.15 -14.61
C ALA A 21 -25.53 53.49 -13.21
N GLY A 22 -25.34 52.19 -13.14
CA GLY A 22 -25.23 51.43 -11.93
C GLY A 22 -23.80 50.91 -11.79
N CYS A 23 -23.17 51.28 -10.70
CA CYS A 23 -21.87 50.93 -10.24
C CYS A 23 -21.55 49.45 -10.53
N ALA A 24 -20.44 49.25 -11.24
CA ALA A 24 -19.78 47.94 -11.26
C ALA A 24 -19.32 47.58 -9.85
N GLN A 25 -20.19 46.90 -9.13
CA GLN A 25 -19.81 46.15 -7.98
C GLN A 25 -19.15 44.89 -8.51
N SER A 26 -17.81 44.91 -8.51
CA SER A 26 -17.01 43.69 -8.62
C SER A 26 -17.40 42.81 -7.43
N SER A 27 -18.44 41.99 -7.62
CA SER A 27 -18.65 40.81 -6.80
C SER A 27 -17.46 39.91 -7.11
N SER A 28 -16.40 40.02 -6.27
CA SER A 28 -15.50 38.93 -6.05
C SER A 28 -16.40 37.72 -5.80
N ALA A 29 -16.46 36.81 -6.75
CA ALA A 29 -16.93 35.44 -6.53
C ALA A 29 -16.05 34.87 -5.43
N ALA A 30 -16.40 35.13 -4.18
CA ALA A 30 -15.83 34.43 -3.05
C ALA A 30 -16.24 32.98 -3.21
N SER A 31 -15.22 32.21 -3.43
CA SER A 31 -15.11 30.78 -3.63
C SER A 31 -16.12 29.98 -2.79
N ALA A 32 -17.13 29.46 -3.43
CA ALA A 32 -17.92 28.33 -2.91
C ALA A 32 -17.11 27.00 -2.90
N SER A 33 -15.82 27.04 -3.24
CA SER A 33 -14.90 25.88 -3.30
C SER A 33 -14.26 25.55 -1.95
N ASP A 34 -14.17 26.48 -1.01
CA ASP A 34 -13.35 26.34 0.20
C ASP A 34 -13.83 25.23 1.17
N GLY A 35 -15.07 24.81 1.07
CA GLY A 35 -15.62 23.70 1.88
C GLY A 35 -15.61 22.34 1.19
N ALA A 36 -15.61 22.31 -0.15
CA ALA A 36 -15.61 21.07 -0.93
C ALA A 36 -14.21 20.42 -0.94
N ASP A 37 -13.14 21.24 -1.01
CA ASP A 37 -11.75 20.78 -1.04
C ASP A 37 -11.27 20.18 0.30
N LYS A 38 -12.05 20.35 1.36
CA LYS A 38 -11.75 19.85 2.72
C LYS A 38 -12.41 18.51 3.05
N LYS A 39 -13.21 17.95 2.13
CA LYS A 39 -13.80 16.60 2.28
C LYS A 39 -13.03 15.62 1.40
N LEU A 40 -12.16 14.85 2.02
CA LEU A 40 -11.27 13.93 1.31
C LEU A 40 -11.75 12.50 1.42
N THR A 41 -11.51 11.71 0.38
CA THR A 41 -11.69 10.26 0.38
C THR A 41 -10.37 9.58 0.10
N VAL A 42 -9.95 8.70 1.00
CA VAL A 42 -8.76 7.84 0.86
C VAL A 42 -9.21 6.47 0.40
N PHE A 43 -8.74 6.01 -0.76
CA PHE A 43 -8.77 4.58 -1.09
C PHE A 43 -7.64 3.88 -0.35
N LEU A 44 -7.97 2.90 0.47
CA LEU A 44 -7.04 2.17 1.31
C LEU A 44 -7.08 0.68 0.97
N SER A 45 -6.05 0.20 0.29
CA SER A 45 -5.85 -1.22 -0.01
C SER A 45 -4.77 -1.78 0.92
N ALA A 46 -5.21 -2.48 1.98
CA ALA A 46 -4.31 -2.89 3.06
C ALA A 46 -4.91 -3.99 3.96
N ASP A 47 -4.16 -4.36 5.01
CA ASP A 47 -4.64 -5.21 6.10
C ASP A 47 -5.41 -4.38 7.17
N THR A 48 -6.12 -5.06 8.05
CA THR A 48 -6.99 -4.44 9.06
C THR A 48 -6.26 -3.57 10.07
N ASN A 49 -4.98 -3.86 10.38
CA ASN A 49 -4.15 -3.02 11.26
C ASN A 49 -3.90 -1.63 10.63
N ILE A 50 -3.78 -1.57 9.31
CA ILE A 50 -3.60 -0.30 8.59
C ILE A 50 -4.93 0.45 8.48
N GLN A 51 -6.05 -0.27 8.30
CA GLN A 51 -7.38 0.32 8.41
C GLN A 51 -7.57 1.00 9.77
N ASP A 52 -7.22 0.30 10.85
CA ASP A 52 -7.28 0.82 12.22
C ASP A 52 -6.35 2.03 12.42
N LEU A 53 -5.13 1.98 11.90
CA LEU A 53 -4.20 3.11 11.91
C LEU A 53 -4.84 4.36 11.28
N TRP A 54 -5.41 4.24 10.08
CA TRP A 54 -6.05 5.35 9.42
C TRP A 54 -7.28 5.85 10.17
N GLN A 55 -8.23 4.98 10.48
CA GLN A 55 -9.54 5.36 11.01
C GLN A 55 -9.50 5.76 12.48
N LYS A 56 -8.66 5.13 13.30
CA LYS A 56 -8.64 5.34 14.76
C LYS A 56 -7.53 6.29 15.22
N THR A 57 -6.50 6.51 14.39
CA THR A 57 -5.33 7.29 14.80
C THR A 57 -5.06 8.48 13.87
N LEU A 58 -4.77 8.24 12.59
CA LEU A 58 -4.30 9.30 11.69
C LEU A 58 -5.39 10.30 11.34
N ILE A 59 -6.58 9.83 10.95
CA ILE A 59 -7.70 10.73 10.58
C ILE A 59 -8.12 11.61 11.74
N PRO A 60 -8.40 11.08 12.96
CA PRO A 60 -8.76 11.93 14.08
C PRO A 60 -7.69 12.97 14.45
N ALA A 61 -6.40 12.60 14.35
CA ALA A 61 -5.30 13.51 14.62
C ALA A 61 -5.17 14.59 13.53
N PHE A 62 -5.28 14.21 12.25
CA PHE A 62 -5.25 15.16 11.14
C PHE A 62 -6.39 16.18 11.22
N GLU A 63 -7.61 15.72 11.45
CA GLU A 63 -8.80 16.57 11.55
C GLU A 63 -8.72 17.53 12.75
N LYS A 64 -8.16 17.07 13.88
CA LYS A 64 -7.89 17.91 15.06
C LYS A 64 -6.88 19.02 14.73
N ASP A 65 -5.79 18.68 14.03
CA ASP A 65 -4.74 19.64 13.68
C ASP A 65 -5.14 20.56 12.52
N ASN A 66 -6.15 20.15 11.72
CA ASN A 66 -6.65 20.89 10.54
C ASN A 66 -8.16 21.07 10.59
N PRO A 67 -8.66 21.98 11.41
CA PRO A 67 -10.12 22.19 11.58
C PRO A 67 -10.83 22.48 10.25
N GLY A 68 -11.94 21.82 10.05
CA GLY A 68 -12.76 21.91 8.83
C GLY A 68 -12.45 20.85 7.79
N TYR A 69 -11.36 20.10 7.90
CA TYR A 69 -11.14 18.90 7.09
C TYR A 69 -11.95 17.73 7.64
N THR A 70 -12.44 16.89 6.73
CA THR A 70 -13.00 15.58 7.03
C THR A 70 -12.44 14.57 6.05
N VAL A 71 -12.06 13.39 6.57
CA VAL A 71 -11.44 12.32 5.75
C VAL A 71 -12.25 11.05 5.92
N SER A 72 -12.68 10.46 4.81
CA SER A 72 -13.32 9.15 4.75
C SER A 72 -12.39 8.12 4.13
N VAL A 73 -12.59 6.85 4.47
CA VAL A 73 -11.83 5.72 3.92
C VAL A 73 -12.76 4.81 3.14
N ASP A 74 -12.39 4.52 1.89
CA ASP A 74 -12.91 3.41 1.10
C ASP A 74 -11.89 2.27 1.21
N PHE A 75 -12.25 1.22 1.95
CA PHE A 75 -11.33 0.16 2.34
C PHE A 75 -11.45 -1.08 1.46
N ASP A 76 -10.33 -1.51 0.89
CA ASP A 76 -10.17 -2.75 0.15
C ASP A 76 -9.24 -3.70 0.89
N LEU A 77 -9.78 -4.80 1.39
CA LEU A 77 -9.01 -5.76 2.16
C LEU A 77 -8.09 -6.57 1.24
N HIS A 78 -6.80 -6.56 1.54
CA HIS A 78 -5.74 -7.32 0.85
C HIS A 78 -5.58 -7.00 -0.65
N GLY A 79 -6.10 -5.88 -1.16
CA GLY A 79 -5.95 -5.50 -2.57
C GLY A 79 -6.82 -6.29 -3.54
N LEU A 80 -7.95 -6.83 -3.06
CA LEU A 80 -8.87 -7.64 -3.88
C LEU A 80 -9.38 -6.90 -5.12
N HIS A 81 -9.48 -5.55 -5.05
CA HIS A 81 -9.99 -4.71 -6.13
C HIS A 81 -8.94 -3.74 -6.70
N ASP A 82 -7.65 -3.96 -6.42
CA ASP A 82 -6.57 -3.07 -6.89
C ASP A 82 -6.61 -2.86 -8.41
N GLN A 83 -6.80 -3.92 -9.20
CA GLN A 83 -6.88 -3.82 -10.65
C GLN A 83 -8.09 -2.99 -11.14
N GLN A 84 -9.24 -3.14 -10.48
CA GLN A 84 -10.43 -2.35 -10.78
C GLN A 84 -10.22 -0.88 -10.41
N THR A 85 -9.52 -0.62 -9.31
CA THR A 85 -9.19 0.75 -8.88
C THR A 85 -8.24 1.41 -9.88
N VAL A 86 -7.20 0.71 -10.34
CA VAL A 86 -6.31 1.22 -11.41
C VAL A 86 -7.10 1.51 -12.69
N ALA A 87 -8.01 0.62 -13.09
CA ALA A 87 -8.87 0.85 -14.26
C ALA A 87 -9.79 2.08 -14.06
N LYS A 88 -10.37 2.26 -12.87
CA LYS A 88 -11.18 3.43 -12.49
C LYS A 88 -10.38 4.73 -12.58
N LEU A 89 -9.16 4.76 -12.01
CA LEU A 89 -8.25 5.90 -12.10
C LEU A 89 -7.90 6.23 -13.56
N THR A 90 -7.63 5.21 -14.37
CA THR A 90 -7.33 5.35 -15.80
C THR A 90 -8.50 5.98 -16.53
N ALA A 91 -9.72 5.45 -16.36
CA ALA A 91 -10.92 5.98 -16.98
C ALA A 91 -11.21 7.43 -16.54
N ALA A 92 -11.05 7.73 -15.25
CA ALA A 92 -11.24 9.07 -14.71
C ALA A 92 -10.25 10.09 -15.31
N THR A 93 -8.97 9.72 -15.40
CA THR A 93 -7.91 10.56 -15.99
C THR A 93 -8.19 10.82 -17.47
N LEU A 94 -8.53 9.80 -18.26
CA LEU A 94 -8.85 9.96 -19.70
C LEU A 94 -10.09 10.83 -19.92
N GLN A 95 -11.10 10.70 -19.07
CA GLN A 95 -12.36 11.45 -19.17
C GLN A 95 -12.32 12.81 -18.45
N LYS A 96 -11.24 13.12 -17.72
CA LYS A 96 -11.12 14.30 -16.85
C LYS A 96 -12.28 14.41 -15.86
N LYS A 97 -12.64 13.29 -15.23
CA LYS A 97 -13.72 13.20 -14.24
C LYS A 97 -13.14 12.84 -12.86
N ASP A 98 -13.85 13.26 -11.82
CA ASP A 98 -13.51 12.89 -10.44
C ASP A 98 -13.52 11.34 -10.30
N PRO A 99 -12.41 10.73 -9.87
CA PRO A 99 -12.34 9.29 -9.60
C PRO A 99 -13.09 8.88 -8.33
N GLY A 100 -13.51 9.85 -7.52
CA GLY A 100 -14.10 9.62 -6.19
C GLY A 100 -13.08 9.30 -5.11
N TYR A 101 -11.79 9.43 -5.40
CA TYR A 101 -10.68 9.29 -4.46
C TYR A 101 -9.75 10.50 -4.58
N ASP A 102 -9.24 10.97 -3.45
CA ASP A 102 -8.34 12.11 -3.38
C ASP A 102 -6.93 11.68 -2.99
N LEU A 103 -6.82 10.59 -2.26
CA LEU A 103 -5.58 9.94 -1.92
C LEU A 103 -5.74 8.43 -2.07
N VAL A 104 -4.68 7.74 -2.49
CA VAL A 104 -4.64 6.28 -2.64
C VAL A 104 -3.47 5.75 -1.82
N ASP A 105 -3.73 4.82 -0.92
CA ASP A 105 -2.74 4.00 -0.20
C ASP A 105 -2.89 2.55 -0.68
N ALA A 106 -2.02 2.14 -1.60
CA ALA A 106 -2.09 0.82 -2.21
C ALA A 106 -0.73 0.38 -2.76
N GLY A 107 -0.54 -0.93 -2.87
CA GLY A 107 0.71 -1.51 -3.37
C GLY A 107 1.06 -1.12 -4.81
N PHE A 108 0.07 -0.72 -5.62
CA PHE A 108 0.29 -0.32 -7.01
C PHE A 108 0.76 1.13 -7.20
N VAL A 109 0.78 1.98 -6.16
CA VAL A 109 1.03 3.43 -6.29
C VAL A 109 2.32 3.74 -7.02
N SER A 110 3.46 3.18 -6.60
CA SER A 110 4.76 3.44 -7.24
C SER A 110 4.80 3.01 -8.70
N GLN A 111 3.99 2.07 -9.10
CA GLN A 111 3.94 1.53 -10.46
C GLN A 111 3.14 2.40 -11.41
N VAL A 112 2.01 2.95 -10.94
CA VAL A 112 1.19 3.86 -11.74
C VAL A 112 1.71 5.29 -11.70
N ALA A 113 2.70 5.59 -10.86
CA ALA A 113 3.29 6.93 -10.74
C ALA A 113 3.86 7.45 -12.09
N ALA A 114 4.43 6.56 -12.91
CA ALA A 114 4.97 6.92 -14.22
C ALA A 114 3.91 7.01 -15.34
N SER A 115 2.69 6.51 -15.11
CA SER A 115 1.63 6.41 -16.12
C SER A 115 0.80 7.69 -16.31
N GLY A 116 1.04 8.72 -15.49
CA GLY A 116 0.24 9.97 -15.49
C GLY A 116 -1.09 9.86 -14.75
N LEU A 117 -1.36 8.75 -14.08
CA LEU A 117 -2.57 8.57 -13.26
C LEU A 117 -2.50 9.33 -11.94
N LEU A 118 -1.28 9.63 -11.48
CA LEU A 118 -1.03 10.37 -10.26
C LEU A 118 -0.46 11.76 -10.56
N THR A 119 -0.78 12.71 -9.70
CA THR A 119 -0.19 14.06 -9.70
C THR A 119 1.29 13.95 -9.38
N LYS A 120 2.12 14.65 -10.11
CA LYS A 120 3.53 14.80 -9.78
C LYS A 120 3.67 15.62 -8.50
N VAL A 121 4.45 15.12 -7.57
CA VAL A 121 4.69 15.76 -6.27
C VAL A 121 6.13 16.25 -6.16
N SER A 122 6.31 17.28 -5.34
CA SER A 122 7.60 17.89 -5.05
C SER A 122 7.57 18.54 -3.67
N ASP A 123 8.71 19.02 -3.19
CA ASP A 123 8.80 19.76 -1.92
C ASP A 123 7.96 21.04 -1.90
N SER A 124 7.59 21.59 -3.06
CA SER A 124 6.71 22.75 -3.13
C SER A 124 5.25 22.40 -2.94
N THR A 125 4.82 21.21 -3.33
CA THR A 125 3.42 20.75 -3.20
C THR A 125 3.19 19.89 -1.96
N VAL A 126 4.20 19.11 -1.56
CA VAL A 126 4.23 18.28 -0.35
C VAL A 126 5.50 18.59 0.44
N PRO A 127 5.51 19.69 1.21
CA PRO A 127 6.73 20.20 1.89
C PRO A 127 7.45 19.20 2.79
N GLY A 128 6.75 18.18 3.30
CA GLY A 128 7.33 17.12 4.11
C GLY A 128 8.33 16.23 3.35
N LEU A 129 8.29 16.19 2.02
CA LEU A 129 9.21 15.35 1.21
C LEU A 129 10.68 15.73 1.37
N LYS A 130 11.00 16.98 1.69
CA LYS A 130 12.38 17.43 1.96
C LYS A 130 13.05 16.68 3.12
N ASP A 131 12.25 16.08 4.00
CA ASP A 131 12.70 15.37 5.19
C ASP A 131 12.81 13.85 4.98
N VAL A 132 12.42 13.38 3.77
CA VAL A 132 12.45 11.98 3.36
C VAL A 132 13.75 11.69 2.61
N PRO A 133 14.43 10.56 2.87
CA PRO A 133 15.60 10.14 2.09
C PRO A 133 15.33 10.10 0.58
N ALA A 134 16.24 10.65 -0.20
CA ALA A 134 16.08 10.81 -1.65
C ALA A 134 15.81 9.48 -2.38
N ASP A 135 16.38 8.37 -1.91
CA ASP A 135 16.18 7.04 -2.51
C ASP A 135 14.74 6.54 -2.31
N LEU A 136 14.10 6.84 -1.18
CA LEU A 136 12.69 6.51 -0.95
C LEU A 136 11.78 7.35 -1.85
N VAL A 137 12.05 8.65 -1.99
CA VAL A 137 11.32 9.54 -2.91
C VAL A 137 11.46 9.04 -4.35
N LYS A 138 12.68 8.69 -4.77
CA LYS A 138 12.96 8.15 -6.10
C LYS A 138 12.23 6.83 -6.37
N ALA A 139 12.18 5.93 -5.38
CA ALA A 139 11.49 4.65 -5.51
C ALA A 139 9.96 4.81 -5.64
N GLY A 140 9.37 5.91 -5.12
CA GLY A 140 7.98 6.29 -5.34
C GLY A 140 7.68 6.82 -6.74
N GLY A 141 8.70 7.01 -7.58
CA GLY A 141 8.54 7.66 -8.88
C GLY A 141 8.18 9.15 -8.72
N ASN A 142 7.55 9.73 -9.74
CA ASN A 142 7.21 11.15 -9.72
C ASN A 142 5.89 11.49 -8.99
N GLY A 143 5.16 10.49 -8.49
CA GLY A 143 3.83 10.68 -7.90
C GLY A 143 3.60 9.89 -6.61
N GLY A 144 4.50 8.99 -6.25
CA GLY A 144 4.40 8.22 -5.00
C GLY A 144 5.05 8.97 -3.83
N ILE A 145 4.31 9.13 -2.74
CA ILE A 145 4.74 9.78 -1.51
C ILE A 145 4.97 8.69 -0.47
N PRO A 146 6.21 8.38 -0.06
CA PRO A 146 6.44 7.41 1.00
C PRO A 146 5.92 7.96 2.33
N TYR A 147 5.20 7.15 3.14
CA TYR A 147 4.66 7.63 4.40
C TYR A 147 4.88 6.71 5.59
N ARG A 148 5.18 5.44 5.37
CA ARG A 148 5.58 4.46 6.38
C ARG A 148 6.38 3.35 5.72
N GLY A 149 7.15 2.60 6.52
CA GLY A 149 7.79 1.38 6.06
C GLY A 149 7.35 0.16 6.84
N SER A 150 7.51 -1.02 6.25
CA SER A 150 7.34 -2.31 6.88
C SER A 150 8.23 -3.36 6.21
N SER A 151 8.48 -4.48 6.89
CA SER A 151 9.17 -5.63 6.31
C SER A 151 8.46 -6.91 6.66
N VAL A 152 8.58 -7.91 5.78
CA VAL A 152 8.18 -9.26 6.13
C VAL A 152 9.28 -9.87 6.99
N VAL A 153 8.88 -10.53 8.07
CA VAL A 153 9.74 -11.19 9.05
C VAL A 153 9.29 -12.64 9.23
N LEU A 154 10.16 -13.48 9.74
CA LEU A 154 9.83 -14.86 10.07
C LEU A 154 9.35 -14.91 11.53
N ALA A 155 8.05 -15.05 11.76
CA ALA A 155 7.48 -15.25 13.09
C ALA A 155 7.54 -16.72 13.48
N TYR A 156 7.81 -16.99 14.76
CA TYR A 156 7.97 -18.35 15.26
C TYR A 156 7.55 -18.50 16.73
N ASP A 157 7.10 -19.69 17.09
CA ASP A 157 6.81 -20.07 18.49
C ASP A 157 8.10 -20.48 19.21
N THR A 158 8.54 -19.68 20.18
CA THR A 158 9.77 -19.91 20.95
C THR A 158 9.77 -21.21 21.76
N LYS A 159 8.59 -21.76 22.05
CA LYS A 159 8.46 -23.06 22.79
C LYS A 159 8.78 -24.23 21.89
N THR A 160 8.44 -24.17 20.62
CA THR A 160 8.62 -25.26 19.65
C THR A 160 9.82 -25.03 18.73
N VAL A 161 10.29 -23.77 18.61
CA VAL A 161 11.43 -23.38 17.80
C VAL A 161 12.40 -22.54 18.64
N PRO A 162 13.17 -23.14 19.55
CA PRO A 162 14.09 -22.41 20.43
C PRO A 162 15.24 -21.74 19.67
N THR A 163 15.58 -22.24 18.48
CA THR A 163 16.62 -21.68 17.62
C THR A 163 16.04 -21.52 16.20
N PRO A 164 15.55 -20.32 15.85
CA PRO A 164 14.96 -20.09 14.53
C PRO A 164 16.03 -20.09 13.43
N PRO A 165 15.67 -20.50 12.21
CA PRO A 165 16.53 -20.39 11.02
C PRO A 165 17.04 -18.97 10.82
N LYS A 166 18.26 -18.83 10.29
CA LYS A 166 18.90 -17.54 10.00
C LYS A 166 19.06 -17.27 8.51
N THR A 167 19.05 -18.34 7.70
CA THR A 167 19.14 -18.25 6.24
C THR A 167 17.93 -18.91 5.58
N LEU A 168 17.71 -18.63 4.30
CA LEU A 168 16.66 -19.31 3.55
C LEU A 168 16.90 -20.83 3.49
N ASP A 169 18.15 -21.27 3.29
CA ASP A 169 18.47 -22.70 3.27
C ASP A 169 18.14 -23.39 4.58
N ASP A 170 18.48 -22.76 5.72
CA ASP A 170 18.12 -23.29 7.03
C ASP A 170 16.60 -23.38 7.20
N LEU A 171 15.85 -22.36 6.71
CA LEU A 171 14.40 -22.37 6.76
C LEU A 171 13.80 -23.52 5.92
N LEU A 172 14.27 -23.70 4.69
CA LEU A 172 13.82 -24.78 3.81
C LEU A 172 14.13 -26.17 4.40
N ALA A 173 15.31 -26.32 5.04
CA ALA A 173 15.68 -27.55 5.75
C ALA A 173 14.78 -27.77 6.97
N TRP A 174 14.51 -26.72 7.76
CA TRP A 174 13.63 -26.80 8.93
C TRP A 174 12.20 -27.21 8.55
N ILE A 175 11.63 -26.63 7.46
CA ILE A 175 10.30 -26.99 6.96
C ILE A 175 10.20 -28.50 6.69
N LYS A 176 11.20 -29.06 6.00
CA LYS A 176 11.24 -30.50 5.67
C LYS A 176 11.39 -31.38 6.93
N ALA A 177 12.12 -30.92 7.94
CA ALA A 177 12.32 -31.62 9.20
C ALA A 177 11.11 -31.54 10.14
N ASN A 178 10.20 -30.57 9.93
CA ASN A 178 9.03 -30.30 10.79
C ASN A 178 7.73 -30.26 9.98
N PRO A 179 7.28 -31.38 9.40
CA PRO A 179 6.11 -31.42 8.52
C PRO A 179 4.85 -30.86 9.17
N GLY A 180 4.13 -30.01 8.45
CA GLY A 180 2.88 -29.38 8.90
C GLY A 180 3.05 -28.20 9.85
N LYS A 181 4.30 -27.81 10.20
CA LYS A 181 4.56 -26.74 11.16
C LYS A 181 4.92 -25.38 10.54
N PHE A 182 4.85 -25.26 9.24
CA PHE A 182 5.06 -24.05 8.47
C PHE A 182 3.97 -23.85 7.42
N THR A 183 3.59 -22.62 7.17
CA THR A 183 2.82 -22.22 6.00
C THR A 183 3.09 -20.75 5.65
N TYR A 184 2.57 -20.33 4.50
CA TYR A 184 2.47 -18.95 4.05
C TYR A 184 1.13 -18.78 3.33
N ASN A 185 0.57 -17.59 3.25
CA ASN A 185 -0.65 -17.36 2.49
C ASN A 185 -0.41 -17.46 0.99
N SER A 186 -1.45 -17.81 0.24
CA SER A 186 -1.42 -17.71 -1.23
C SER A 186 -0.89 -16.31 -1.64
N PRO A 187 0.11 -16.21 -2.52
CA PRO A 187 0.81 -14.96 -2.77
C PRO A 187 -0.06 -13.87 -3.42
N ASP A 188 -1.18 -14.25 -4.03
CA ASP A 188 -2.19 -13.34 -4.59
C ASP A 188 -3.14 -12.77 -3.52
N THR A 189 -3.09 -13.28 -2.29
CA THR A 189 -4.00 -12.89 -1.20
C THR A 189 -3.32 -12.09 -0.08
N GLY A 190 -2.03 -11.79 -0.22
CA GLY A 190 -1.32 -10.95 0.75
C GLY A 190 0.19 -10.99 0.61
N GLY A 191 0.81 -9.87 0.94
CA GLY A 191 2.22 -9.60 0.67
C GLY A 191 3.21 -10.45 1.46
N SER A 192 2.85 -11.06 2.61
CA SER A 192 3.78 -11.91 3.36
C SER A 192 4.04 -13.24 2.64
N GLY A 193 3.02 -13.86 2.06
CA GLY A 193 3.17 -15.03 1.19
C GLY A 193 3.91 -14.69 -0.10
N GLN A 194 3.57 -13.55 -0.71
CA GLN A 194 4.27 -13.07 -1.90
C GLN A 194 5.76 -12.86 -1.62
N SER A 195 6.11 -12.31 -0.47
CA SER A 195 7.49 -12.13 -0.03
C SER A 195 8.24 -13.46 0.09
N PHE A 196 7.63 -14.48 0.69
CA PHE A 196 8.24 -15.80 0.80
C PHE A 196 8.47 -16.43 -0.58
N VAL A 197 7.47 -16.39 -1.46
CA VAL A 197 7.59 -16.90 -2.84
C VAL A 197 8.73 -16.18 -3.57
N THR A 198 8.72 -14.84 -3.60
CA THR A 198 9.78 -14.03 -4.20
C THR A 198 11.15 -14.41 -3.64
N THR A 199 11.26 -14.64 -2.33
CA THR A 199 12.52 -14.98 -1.66
C THR A 199 13.06 -16.34 -2.12
N VAL A 200 12.19 -17.34 -2.29
CA VAL A 200 12.58 -18.66 -2.81
C VAL A 200 12.96 -18.59 -4.30
N LEU A 201 12.24 -17.80 -5.10
CA LEU A 201 12.57 -17.60 -6.51
C LEU A 201 13.94 -16.93 -6.68
N ASP A 202 14.18 -15.87 -5.91
CA ASP A 202 15.41 -15.06 -5.98
C ASP A 202 16.69 -15.84 -5.63
N GLN A 203 16.59 -16.95 -4.92
CA GLN A 203 17.74 -17.82 -4.65
C GLN A 203 18.43 -18.31 -5.93
N ASN A 204 17.68 -18.41 -7.04
CA ASN A 204 18.17 -18.89 -8.32
C ASN A 204 18.21 -17.81 -9.41
N VAL A 205 17.96 -16.56 -9.05
CA VAL A 205 17.95 -15.41 -9.98
C VAL A 205 19.22 -14.61 -9.81
N SER A 206 19.86 -14.23 -10.94
CA SER A 206 21.05 -13.36 -10.88
C SER A 206 20.68 -11.96 -10.35
N ALA A 207 21.63 -11.25 -9.74
CA ALA A 207 21.40 -9.88 -9.28
C ALA A 207 20.94 -8.94 -10.42
N ALA A 208 21.47 -9.12 -11.63
CA ALA A 208 21.09 -8.35 -12.79
C ALA A 208 19.63 -8.63 -13.22
N ASP A 209 19.23 -9.89 -13.26
CA ASP A 209 17.86 -10.27 -13.61
C ASP A 209 16.89 -9.88 -12.53
N ARG A 210 17.27 -9.98 -11.26
CA ARG A 210 16.46 -9.50 -10.16
C ARG A 210 16.16 -7.99 -10.28
N THR A 211 17.15 -7.19 -10.70
CA THR A 211 16.92 -5.77 -10.97
C THR A 211 15.85 -5.56 -12.04
N LYS A 212 15.84 -6.36 -13.10
CA LYS A 212 14.81 -6.30 -14.15
C LYS A 212 13.41 -6.67 -13.59
N LEU A 213 13.33 -7.71 -12.76
CA LEU A 213 12.07 -8.13 -12.12
C LEU A 213 11.53 -7.05 -11.15
N VAL A 214 12.40 -6.38 -10.41
CA VAL A 214 12.02 -5.29 -9.49
C VAL A 214 11.60 -4.03 -10.25
N THR A 215 12.18 -3.74 -11.40
CA THR A 215 11.87 -2.56 -12.21
C THR A 215 10.80 -2.80 -13.29
N GLY A 216 10.47 -4.07 -13.56
CA GLY A 216 9.51 -4.43 -14.62
C GLY A 216 10.02 -4.16 -16.04
N THR A 217 11.34 -4.06 -16.22
CA THR A 217 11.93 -3.65 -17.52
C THR A 217 12.10 -4.78 -18.54
N ASP A 218 12.12 -6.03 -18.08
CA ASP A 218 12.30 -7.18 -18.97
C ASP A 218 11.61 -8.43 -18.35
N PRO A 219 10.36 -8.72 -18.72
CA PRO A 219 9.64 -9.89 -18.20
C PRO A 219 10.19 -11.23 -18.71
N SER A 220 11.04 -11.26 -19.75
CA SER A 220 11.58 -12.52 -20.28
C SER A 220 12.44 -13.30 -19.28
N VAL A 221 12.95 -12.62 -18.25
CA VAL A 221 13.72 -13.25 -17.15
C VAL A 221 12.87 -14.09 -16.19
N GLU A 222 11.54 -14.09 -16.33
CA GLU A 222 10.61 -14.94 -15.56
C GLU A 222 10.88 -16.44 -15.78
N THR A 223 11.50 -16.82 -16.87
CA THR A 223 11.97 -18.20 -17.10
C THR A 223 12.98 -18.68 -16.06
N SER A 224 13.66 -17.77 -15.36
CA SER A 224 14.56 -18.10 -14.24
C SER A 224 13.85 -18.65 -13.00
N TRP A 225 12.51 -18.52 -12.90
CA TRP A 225 11.73 -18.95 -11.74
C TRP A 225 11.51 -20.47 -11.64
N ASP A 226 11.74 -21.24 -12.70
CA ASP A 226 11.35 -22.66 -12.75
C ASP A 226 11.94 -23.48 -11.60
N LYS A 227 13.23 -23.26 -11.26
CA LYS A 227 13.87 -23.93 -10.13
C LYS A 227 13.22 -23.55 -8.78
N GLY A 228 12.91 -22.27 -8.58
CA GLY A 228 12.25 -21.79 -7.38
C GLY A 228 10.83 -22.36 -7.23
N PHE A 229 10.05 -22.40 -8.31
CA PHE A 229 8.74 -23.06 -8.30
C PHE A 229 8.82 -24.56 -8.04
N ALA A 230 9.82 -25.25 -8.60
CA ALA A 230 10.07 -26.65 -8.27
C ALA A 230 10.40 -26.85 -6.78
N THR A 231 11.20 -25.94 -6.18
CA THR A 231 11.47 -25.94 -4.74
C THR A 231 10.18 -25.75 -3.95
N LEU A 232 9.35 -24.73 -4.28
CA LEU A 232 8.07 -24.47 -3.60
C LEU A 232 7.10 -25.66 -3.71
N ALA A 233 6.93 -26.25 -4.90
CA ALA A 233 6.10 -27.43 -5.10
C ALA A 233 6.61 -28.62 -4.29
N GLY A 234 7.94 -28.79 -4.22
CA GLY A 234 8.58 -29.82 -3.41
C GLY A 234 8.38 -29.66 -1.90
N LEU A 235 7.93 -28.49 -1.43
CA LEU A 235 7.58 -28.26 -0.03
C LEU A 235 6.14 -28.72 0.32
N ASN A 236 5.26 -28.96 -0.65
CA ASN A 236 3.85 -29.31 -0.39
C ASN A 236 3.66 -30.43 0.65
N PRO A 237 4.41 -31.54 0.63
CA PRO A 237 4.25 -32.60 1.63
C PRO A 237 4.57 -32.15 3.05
N TYR A 238 5.31 -31.04 3.22
CA TYR A 238 5.89 -30.59 4.50
C TYR A 238 5.22 -29.34 5.05
N VAL A 239 4.50 -28.57 4.24
CA VAL A 239 3.75 -27.40 4.73
C VAL A 239 2.42 -27.83 5.37
N TYR A 240 1.73 -26.88 6.02
CA TYR A 240 0.46 -27.09 6.70
C TYR A 240 -0.53 -27.86 5.82
N GLN A 241 -1.12 -28.92 6.40
CA GLN A 241 -2.09 -29.79 5.75
C GLN A 241 -1.66 -30.25 4.32
N LYS A 242 -0.36 -30.44 4.12
CA LYS A 242 0.23 -30.93 2.85
C LYS A 242 -0.10 -30.08 1.63
N GLY A 243 0.04 -28.75 1.75
CA GLY A 243 -0.14 -27.81 0.65
C GLY A 243 -1.45 -27.02 0.71
N VAL A 244 -2.04 -26.89 1.90
CA VAL A 244 -3.11 -25.90 2.14
C VAL A 244 -2.47 -24.55 2.43
N TYR A 245 -2.82 -23.57 1.60
CA TYR A 245 -2.32 -22.21 1.69
C TYR A 245 -3.43 -21.28 2.16
N PRO A 246 -3.27 -20.58 3.30
CA PRO A 246 -4.26 -19.65 3.83
C PRO A 246 -4.59 -18.52 2.86
N ASN A 247 -5.81 -17.98 2.98
CA ASN A 247 -6.25 -16.82 2.23
C ASN A 247 -6.00 -15.55 3.06
N GLY A 248 -4.87 -14.90 2.82
CA GLY A 248 -4.51 -13.64 3.46
C GLY A 248 -3.60 -13.77 4.68
N ASN A 249 -2.96 -12.64 5.01
CA ASN A 249 -1.98 -12.53 6.10
C ASN A 249 -2.61 -12.84 7.47
N ASN A 250 -3.86 -12.43 7.71
CA ASN A 250 -4.55 -12.64 8.98
C ASN A 250 -4.72 -14.13 9.30
N GLN A 251 -5.11 -14.97 8.32
CA GLN A 251 -5.26 -16.40 8.55
C GLN A 251 -3.94 -17.08 8.92
N VAL A 252 -2.81 -16.61 8.39
CA VAL A 252 -1.48 -17.11 8.75
C VAL A 252 -1.18 -16.81 10.23
N LEU A 253 -1.48 -15.58 10.67
CA LEU A 253 -1.33 -15.18 12.07
C LEU A 253 -2.23 -15.98 13.01
N ASP A 254 -3.47 -16.27 12.60
CA ASP A 254 -4.40 -17.09 13.37
C ASP A 254 -3.89 -18.53 13.56
N LEU A 255 -3.35 -19.14 12.50
CA LEU A 255 -2.75 -20.46 12.57
C LEU A 255 -1.53 -20.51 13.50
N LEU A 256 -0.70 -19.47 13.46
CA LEU A 256 0.48 -19.35 14.32
C LEU A 256 0.06 -19.12 15.78
N SER A 257 -0.87 -18.19 16.01
CA SER A 257 -1.36 -17.83 17.37
C SER A 257 -2.09 -18.99 18.06
N SER A 258 -2.80 -19.82 17.29
CA SER A 258 -3.47 -21.03 17.79
C SER A 258 -2.56 -22.25 17.94
N GLY A 259 -1.27 -22.15 17.55
CA GLY A 259 -0.29 -23.25 17.65
C GLY A 259 -0.49 -24.36 16.62
N GLN A 260 -1.31 -24.16 15.61
CA GLN A 260 -1.46 -25.12 14.52
C GLN A 260 -0.18 -25.22 13.68
N ILE A 261 0.50 -24.09 13.50
CA ILE A 261 1.84 -23.99 12.92
C ILE A 261 2.82 -23.40 13.94
N SER A 262 4.11 -23.58 13.71
CA SER A 262 5.17 -23.08 14.59
C SER A 262 5.95 -21.91 13.97
N MET A 263 5.81 -21.67 12.66
CA MET A 263 6.57 -20.65 11.94
C MET A 263 5.85 -20.21 10.68
N ALA A 264 5.95 -18.91 10.37
CA ALA A 264 5.39 -18.33 9.14
C ALA A 264 6.01 -16.97 8.79
N PRO A 265 6.03 -16.57 7.52
CA PRO A 265 6.30 -15.18 7.14
C PRO A 265 5.10 -14.29 7.49
N VAL A 266 5.35 -13.14 8.12
CA VAL A 266 4.33 -12.18 8.52
C VAL A 266 4.85 -10.75 8.35
N TRP A 267 3.97 -9.77 8.22
CA TRP A 267 4.35 -8.36 8.25
C TRP A 267 4.76 -7.93 9.66
N SER A 268 5.87 -7.19 9.80
CA SER A 268 6.40 -6.72 11.08
C SER A 268 5.42 -5.83 11.84
N ASP A 269 4.77 -4.91 11.14
CA ASP A 269 3.77 -4.00 11.69
C ASP A 269 2.50 -4.74 12.13
N GLN A 270 2.04 -5.72 11.37
CA GLN A 270 0.91 -6.57 11.73
C GLN A 270 1.22 -7.44 12.95
N PHE A 271 2.43 -8.02 12.99
CA PHE A 271 2.91 -8.80 14.12
C PHE A 271 2.95 -7.96 15.41
N VAL A 272 3.58 -6.79 15.37
CA VAL A 272 3.70 -5.93 16.55
C VAL A 272 2.34 -5.43 17.03
N THR A 273 1.44 -5.07 16.11
CA THR A 273 0.07 -4.67 16.45
C THR A 273 -0.67 -5.82 17.13
N GLY A 274 -0.60 -7.02 16.58
CA GLY A 274 -1.21 -8.21 17.17
C GLY A 274 -0.68 -8.55 18.57
N HIS A 275 0.62 -8.35 18.79
CA HIS A 275 1.24 -8.50 20.12
C HIS A 275 0.70 -7.46 21.11
N LYS A 276 0.67 -6.18 20.74
CA LYS A 276 0.16 -5.09 21.59
C LYS A 276 -1.29 -5.31 21.99
N ASN A 277 -2.11 -5.86 21.08
CA ASN A 277 -3.53 -6.11 21.30
C ASN A 277 -3.84 -7.46 21.96
N GLY A 278 -2.81 -8.26 22.28
CA GLY A 278 -2.98 -9.58 22.87
C GLY A 278 -3.55 -10.65 21.92
N GLN A 279 -3.61 -10.37 20.64
CA GLN A 279 -4.04 -11.32 19.58
C GLN A 279 -2.96 -12.35 19.28
N ILE A 280 -1.69 -11.95 19.39
CA ILE A 280 -0.53 -12.84 19.24
C ILE A 280 0.03 -13.16 20.64
N PRO A 281 0.11 -14.45 21.03
CA PRO A 281 0.64 -14.86 22.32
C PRO A 281 2.09 -14.42 22.55
N ALA A 282 2.46 -14.19 23.83
CA ALA A 282 3.79 -13.70 24.21
C ALA A 282 4.94 -14.66 23.87
N ASN A 283 4.66 -15.95 23.64
CA ASN A 283 5.66 -16.93 23.20
C ASN A 283 5.93 -16.91 21.70
N ILE A 284 5.22 -16.10 20.92
CA ILE A 284 5.54 -15.90 19.50
C ILE A 284 6.52 -14.74 19.40
N ALA A 285 7.67 -14.98 18.78
CA ALA A 285 8.70 -13.99 18.48
C ALA A 285 8.91 -13.89 16.96
N TYR A 286 9.76 -12.99 16.53
CA TYR A 286 10.14 -12.91 15.11
C TYR A 286 11.66 -12.76 14.96
N THR A 287 12.13 -13.11 13.78
CA THR A 287 13.52 -12.90 13.31
C THR A 287 13.51 -12.56 11.84
N GLN A 288 14.62 -12.07 11.33
CA GLN A 288 14.85 -11.96 9.88
C GLN A 288 15.75 -13.12 9.42
N ILE A 289 15.54 -13.56 8.18
CA ILE A 289 16.46 -14.48 7.48
C ILE A 289 17.34 -13.72 6.52
N SER A 290 18.44 -14.35 6.08
CA SER A 290 19.33 -13.85 5.03
C SER A 290 19.45 -14.82 3.88
N ASP A 291 20.11 -14.41 2.84
CA ASP A 291 20.59 -15.20 1.70
C ASP A 291 19.50 -15.94 0.88
N PRO A 292 18.47 -15.22 0.39
CA PRO A 292 18.17 -13.81 0.57
C PRO A 292 17.22 -13.52 1.74
N SER A 293 17.17 -12.26 2.20
CA SER A 293 16.20 -11.82 3.21
C SER A 293 14.76 -11.81 2.66
N LEU A 294 13.77 -11.81 3.54
CA LEU A 294 12.39 -11.50 3.15
C LEU A 294 12.28 -10.03 2.68
N THR A 295 11.23 -9.71 1.93
CA THR A 295 11.08 -8.38 1.32
C THR A 295 10.49 -7.36 2.28
N GLY A 296 10.75 -6.09 2.00
CA GLY A 296 10.21 -4.94 2.73
C GLY A 296 10.38 -3.66 1.91
N GLY A 297 9.97 -2.54 2.49
CA GLY A 297 10.11 -1.24 1.86
C GLY A 297 9.13 -0.22 2.41
N ALA A 298 9.09 0.95 1.77
CA ALA A 298 8.12 1.98 2.06
C ALA A 298 6.77 1.67 1.40
N SER A 299 5.69 2.04 2.08
CA SER A 299 4.35 2.17 1.50
C SER A 299 4.18 3.58 0.96
N TYR A 300 3.54 3.70 -0.18
CA TYR A 300 3.41 4.96 -0.92
C TYR A 300 1.96 5.39 -1.03
N LEU A 301 1.75 6.69 -0.85
CA LEU A 301 0.49 7.37 -1.15
C LEU A 301 0.57 7.97 -2.56
N GLY A 302 -0.55 8.01 -3.25
CA GLY A 302 -0.69 8.68 -4.54
C GLY A 302 -1.88 9.63 -4.56
N ILE A 303 -1.72 10.79 -5.18
CA ILE A 303 -2.81 11.73 -5.41
C ILE A 303 -3.30 11.54 -6.85
N PRO A 304 -4.54 11.05 -7.08
CA PRO A 304 -5.06 10.88 -8.43
C PRO A 304 -5.03 12.18 -9.22
N SER A 305 -4.47 12.17 -10.44
CA SER A 305 -4.33 13.38 -11.27
C SER A 305 -5.67 14.01 -11.66
N ALA A 306 -6.74 13.24 -11.65
CA ALA A 306 -8.11 13.69 -11.94
C ALA A 306 -8.91 14.08 -10.68
N SER A 307 -8.34 14.00 -9.46
CA SER A 307 -9.03 14.47 -8.27
C SER A 307 -9.20 16.00 -8.33
N PRO A 308 -10.40 16.54 -8.05
CA PRO A 308 -10.62 17.97 -7.94
C PRO A 308 -10.10 18.55 -6.61
N ARG A 309 -9.69 17.73 -5.64
CA ARG A 309 -9.29 18.12 -4.27
C ARG A 309 -7.79 17.93 -4.02
N GLN A 310 -6.96 18.17 -5.03
CA GLN A 310 -5.52 17.92 -4.97
C GLN A 310 -4.83 18.68 -3.82
N GLN A 311 -5.14 19.95 -3.61
CA GLN A 311 -4.54 20.74 -2.51
C GLN A 311 -4.87 20.16 -1.13
N GLY A 312 -6.09 19.67 -0.92
CA GLY A 312 -6.46 18.99 0.32
C GLY A 312 -5.69 17.69 0.52
N ALA A 313 -5.53 16.91 -0.54
CA ALA A 313 -4.75 15.67 -0.53
C ALA A 313 -3.25 15.92 -0.30
N GLU A 314 -2.67 16.94 -0.92
CA GLU A 314 -1.29 17.38 -0.70
C GLU A 314 -1.07 17.80 0.75
N LYS A 315 -2.04 18.50 1.35
CA LYS A 315 -1.98 18.89 2.77
C LYS A 315 -2.02 17.66 3.68
N LEU A 316 -2.91 16.70 3.44
CA LEU A 316 -2.96 15.46 4.21
C LEU A 316 -1.66 14.67 4.06
N ALA A 317 -1.16 14.51 2.85
CA ALA A 317 0.10 13.82 2.57
C ALA A 317 1.29 14.50 3.26
N SER A 318 1.36 15.84 3.22
CA SER A 318 2.40 16.60 3.92
C SER A 318 2.31 16.45 5.44
N TRP A 319 1.10 16.44 6.00
CA TRP A 319 0.89 16.21 7.44
C TRP A 319 1.37 14.81 7.86
N LEU A 320 1.11 13.78 7.04
CA LEU A 320 1.57 12.41 7.28
C LEU A 320 3.10 12.29 7.35
N LEU A 321 3.83 13.20 6.73
CA LEU A 321 5.29 13.29 6.80
C LEU A 321 5.79 14.16 7.98
N SER A 322 4.90 14.72 8.80
CA SER A 322 5.30 15.47 9.98
C SER A 322 5.88 14.56 11.08
N PRO A 323 6.78 15.04 11.93
CA PRO A 323 7.27 14.27 13.08
C PRO A 323 6.15 13.73 13.97
N ALA A 324 5.07 14.49 14.15
CA ALA A 324 3.92 14.08 14.94
C ALA A 324 3.21 12.87 14.33
N ALA A 325 2.89 12.91 13.03
CA ALA A 325 2.24 11.79 12.35
C ALA A 325 3.15 10.56 12.26
N GLN A 326 4.45 10.75 12.00
CA GLN A 326 5.42 9.65 11.97
C GLN A 326 5.58 9.00 13.35
N THR A 327 5.50 9.77 14.44
CA THR A 327 5.45 9.23 15.80
C THR A 327 4.19 8.40 16.03
N LEU A 328 3.02 8.90 15.61
CA LEU A 328 1.75 8.15 15.71
C LEU A 328 1.80 6.81 14.94
N ILE A 329 2.37 6.80 13.74
CA ILE A 329 2.55 5.58 12.93
C ILE A 329 3.46 4.59 13.70
N SER A 330 4.59 5.06 14.20
CA SER A 330 5.55 4.24 14.93
C SER A 330 4.96 3.68 16.23
N ASP A 331 4.25 4.50 16.98
CA ASP A 331 3.64 4.09 18.25
C ASP A 331 2.45 3.13 18.06
N SER A 332 1.68 3.31 16.97
CA SER A 332 0.47 2.51 16.73
C SER A 332 0.80 1.11 16.20
N ILE A 333 1.63 1.03 15.18
CA ILE A 333 1.88 -0.21 14.44
C ILE A 333 3.36 -0.60 14.35
N SER A 334 4.26 0.13 15.00
CA SER A 334 5.72 0.02 14.79
C SER A 334 6.11 0.08 13.31
N GLY A 335 5.37 0.86 12.53
CA GLY A 335 5.72 1.19 11.16
C GLY A 335 7.02 1.99 11.15
N TYR A 336 7.95 1.62 10.25
CA TYR A 336 9.22 2.33 10.13
C TYR A 336 8.97 3.77 9.67
N PRO A 337 9.56 4.79 10.36
CA PRO A 337 9.47 6.17 9.91
C PRO A 337 10.15 6.35 8.56
N VAL A 338 9.59 7.20 7.72
CA VAL A 338 10.19 7.55 6.41
C VAL A 338 10.92 8.88 6.42
N ILE A 339 10.91 9.60 7.54
CA ILE A 339 11.73 10.79 7.76
C ILE A 339 12.93 10.48 8.64
N SER A 340 13.91 11.38 8.67
CA SER A 340 15.12 11.21 9.47
C SER A 340 14.81 11.00 10.96
N LEU A 341 15.44 10.01 11.58
CA LEU A 341 15.18 9.61 12.98
C LEU A 341 15.50 10.73 13.99
N ASP A 342 16.46 11.61 13.70
CA ASP A 342 16.84 12.74 14.57
C ASP A 342 15.70 13.76 14.78
N LYS A 343 14.67 13.74 13.91
CA LYS A 343 13.47 14.56 14.01
C LYS A 343 12.37 13.96 14.89
N LEU A 344 12.56 12.75 15.37
CA LEU A 344 11.56 11.98 16.11
C LEU A 344 11.92 11.88 17.59
N PRO A 345 10.96 11.59 18.48
CA PRO A 345 11.21 11.37 19.90
C PRO A 345 12.25 10.26 20.15
N ALA A 346 12.99 10.35 21.25
CA ALA A 346 14.03 9.39 21.62
C ALA A 346 13.52 7.94 21.70
N SER A 347 12.26 7.72 22.05
CA SER A 347 11.63 6.39 22.06
C SER A 347 11.59 5.78 20.66
N VAL A 348 11.19 6.56 19.65
CA VAL A 348 11.15 6.13 18.25
C VAL A 348 12.55 5.95 17.69
N GLN A 349 13.47 6.89 17.99
CA GLN A 349 14.88 6.75 17.61
C GLN A 349 15.49 5.44 18.13
N THR A 350 15.24 5.10 19.39
CA THR A 350 15.74 3.86 20.01
C THR A 350 15.13 2.63 19.34
N LEU A 351 13.82 2.66 19.03
CA LEU A 351 13.12 1.54 18.41
C LEU A 351 13.66 1.20 17.02
N PHE A 352 14.04 2.21 16.25
CA PHE A 352 14.44 2.05 14.84
C PHE A 352 15.93 2.36 14.57
N LYS A 353 16.78 2.50 15.60
CA LYS A 353 18.20 2.85 15.45
C LYS A 353 18.99 1.94 14.49
N ASP A 354 18.58 0.68 14.37
CA ASP A 354 19.22 -0.34 13.54
C ASP A 354 18.39 -0.67 12.28
N ALA A 355 17.30 0.07 12.04
CA ALA A 355 16.45 -0.14 10.86
C ALA A 355 16.96 0.68 9.67
N ASP A 356 17.22 0.01 8.57
CA ASP A 356 17.62 0.64 7.31
C ASP A 356 16.54 0.41 6.24
N ILE A 357 15.56 1.30 6.22
CA ILE A 357 14.39 1.19 5.34
C ILE A 357 14.79 1.37 3.87
N ALA A 358 15.77 2.22 3.61
CA ALA A 358 16.21 2.52 2.25
C ALA A 358 16.84 1.31 1.56
N HIS A 359 17.39 0.38 2.34
CA HIS A 359 18.06 -0.82 1.84
C HIS A 359 17.29 -2.12 2.10
N LEU A 360 16.02 -2.03 2.54
CA LEU A 360 15.16 -3.21 2.57
C LEU A 360 15.03 -3.81 1.16
N ARG A 361 15.05 -5.12 1.08
CA ARG A 361 14.95 -5.83 -0.19
C ARG A 361 13.54 -5.65 -0.79
N PRO A 362 13.36 -4.94 -1.91
CA PRO A 362 12.03 -4.69 -2.49
C PRO A 362 11.44 -5.97 -3.07
N GLY A 363 10.11 -6.05 -3.16
CA GLY A 363 9.41 -7.05 -3.96
C GLY A 363 9.56 -6.83 -5.46
N TYR A 364 8.95 -7.71 -6.27
CA TYR A 364 8.92 -7.54 -7.72
C TYR A 364 7.99 -6.39 -8.13
N PHE A 365 8.20 -5.85 -9.33
CA PHE A 365 7.28 -4.91 -9.96
C PHE A 365 5.89 -5.55 -10.12
N ALA A 366 4.78 -4.81 -10.00
CA ALA A 366 3.47 -5.43 -9.84
C ALA A 366 3.01 -6.30 -11.00
N THR A 367 3.28 -5.90 -12.24
CA THR A 367 2.92 -6.78 -13.35
C THR A 367 3.68 -8.09 -13.27
N VAL A 368 4.98 -8.03 -12.93
CA VAL A 368 5.83 -9.19 -12.68
C VAL A 368 5.34 -10.00 -11.49
N ALA A 369 4.97 -9.34 -10.38
CA ALA A 369 4.39 -9.99 -9.21
C ALA A 369 3.04 -10.66 -9.54
N SER A 370 2.19 -10.01 -10.35
CA SER A 370 0.95 -10.60 -10.84
C SER A 370 1.19 -11.87 -11.65
N ASP A 371 2.18 -11.85 -12.55
CA ASP A 371 2.52 -13.01 -13.37
C ASP A 371 3.17 -14.13 -12.53
N MET A 372 3.99 -13.76 -11.54
CA MET A 372 4.50 -14.69 -10.54
C MET A 372 3.36 -15.37 -9.76
N ASN A 373 2.36 -14.63 -9.31
CA ASN A 373 1.20 -15.18 -8.58
C ASN A 373 0.41 -16.18 -9.45
N LYS A 374 0.16 -15.84 -10.72
CA LYS A 374 -0.47 -16.75 -11.68
C LYS A 374 0.35 -18.02 -11.91
N ALA A 375 1.67 -17.87 -12.10
CA ALA A 375 2.57 -19.00 -12.27
C ALA A 375 2.63 -19.88 -11.02
N TRP A 376 2.63 -19.28 -9.81
CA TRP A 376 2.57 -19.99 -8.55
C TRP A 376 1.29 -20.84 -8.47
N ALA A 377 0.13 -20.24 -8.76
CA ALA A 377 -1.15 -20.95 -8.72
C ALA A 377 -1.21 -22.16 -9.65
N GLN A 378 -0.49 -22.12 -10.77
CA GLN A 378 -0.40 -23.22 -11.74
C GLN A 378 0.65 -24.29 -11.38
N LYS A 379 1.75 -23.88 -10.75
CA LYS A 379 2.93 -24.73 -10.58
C LYS A 379 3.11 -25.30 -9.17
N VAL A 380 2.49 -24.70 -8.15
CA VAL A 380 2.74 -25.07 -6.75
C VAL A 380 1.60 -25.85 -6.11
N PRO A 381 0.36 -25.35 -6.00
CA PRO A 381 -0.74 -26.10 -5.35
C PRO A 381 -1.04 -27.40 -6.06
N GLY A 382 -1.28 -28.46 -5.29
CA GLY A 382 -1.73 -29.76 -5.82
C GLY A 382 -0.66 -30.57 -6.58
N LYS A 383 0.62 -30.22 -6.45
CA LYS A 383 1.75 -30.94 -7.10
C LYS A 383 2.46 -31.87 -6.11
#